data_43ba85b67a63985ca40e5ac56239879b
#
_entry.id   43ba85b67a63985ca40e5ac56239879b
#
_cell.length_a   1.000
_cell.length_b   1.000
_cell.length_c   1.000
_cell.angle_alpha   90.00
_cell.angle_beta   90.00
_cell.angle_gamma   90.00
#
_symmetry.space_group_name_H-M   'P 1'
#
loop_
_entity.id
_entity.type
_entity.pdbx_description
1 polymer ?
#
loop_
_entity_poly.entity_id
_entity_poly.type
_entity_poly.pdbx_seq_one_letter_code
_entity_poly.pdbx_strand_id
1 'polypeptide(L)'
;MTVSRLTSNDYRTSRWSGGETTELVIWPRDAVYGQRDFLFRVSSATVELEESTFTALPDYHRLIATLEGTITLRHDGGAPLTLAPYQVHAFDGGSETVSLGRCRDFNLMLRKGKSVGSLTALTADAKPLSVPLDQATAFALLFCAEGRCTVTVDGVAYGLSSGESLFLEAPAACPLSLQGAARLMLAQAKIA
;
A
#
# COMPACT_ATOMS: atom_id res chain seq x y z
N MET A 1 -9.26 13.93 13.50
CA MET A 1 -8.23 12.92 13.15
C MET A 1 -8.35 11.72 14.08
N THR A 2 -8.45 10.52 13.53
CA THR A 2 -8.35 9.27 14.29
C THR A 2 -7.06 8.56 13.86
N VAL A 3 -6.30 8.03 14.82
CA VAL A 3 -5.07 7.28 14.58
C VAL A 3 -5.21 5.89 15.18
N SER A 4 -5.05 4.85 14.36
CA SER A 4 -5.13 3.45 14.77
C SER A 4 -3.85 2.72 14.40
N ARG A 5 -3.18 2.09 15.37
CA ARG A 5 -2.11 1.13 15.10
C ARG A 5 -2.76 -0.21 14.77
N LEU A 6 -2.41 -0.76 13.62
CA LEU A 6 -2.91 -2.04 13.13
C LEU A 6 -1.78 -3.07 13.12
N THR A 7 -2.14 -4.29 13.47
CA THR A 7 -1.25 -5.46 13.58
C THR A 7 -1.79 -6.62 12.76
N SER A 8 -1.11 -7.74 12.75
CA SER A 8 -1.58 -8.96 12.07
C SER A 8 -2.97 -9.41 12.51
N ASN A 9 -3.41 -9.06 13.73
CA ASN A 9 -4.74 -9.40 14.25
C ASN A 9 -5.86 -8.56 13.63
N ASP A 10 -5.53 -7.42 13.05
CA ASP A 10 -6.47 -6.48 12.45
C ASP A 10 -6.62 -6.68 10.94
N TYR A 11 -5.73 -7.48 10.34
CA TYR A 11 -5.69 -7.72 8.90
C TYR A 11 -6.50 -8.95 8.51
N ARG A 12 -6.94 -8.97 7.25
CA ARG A 12 -7.60 -10.13 6.66
C ARG A 12 -6.67 -10.81 5.66
N THR A 13 -6.30 -12.05 5.94
CA THR A 13 -5.43 -12.83 5.08
C THR A 13 -6.24 -13.87 4.32
N SER A 14 -5.98 -14.01 3.01
CA SER A 14 -6.59 -15.01 2.14
C SER A 14 -5.53 -15.70 1.30
N ARG A 15 -5.63 -17.02 1.15
CA ARG A 15 -4.78 -17.83 0.28
C ARG A 15 -5.43 -18.04 -1.08
N TRP A 16 -4.61 -18.10 -2.11
CA TRP A 16 -4.99 -18.41 -3.47
C TRP A 16 -3.92 -19.33 -4.11
N SER A 17 -4.14 -19.81 -5.31
CA SER A 17 -3.24 -20.81 -5.96
C SER A 17 -1.79 -20.35 -6.15
N GLY A 18 -1.53 -19.05 -6.13
CA GLY A 18 -0.20 -18.46 -6.38
C GLY A 18 0.43 -17.77 -5.16
N GLY A 19 -0.17 -17.90 -3.97
CA GLY A 19 0.36 -17.28 -2.76
C GLY A 19 -0.68 -16.85 -1.76
N GLU A 20 -0.40 -15.75 -1.07
CA GLU A 20 -1.23 -15.24 0.00
C GLU A 20 -1.36 -13.71 -0.12
N THR A 21 -2.57 -13.19 0.13
CA THR A 21 -2.82 -11.74 0.18
C THR A 21 -3.32 -11.35 1.55
N THR A 22 -2.65 -10.37 2.16
CA THR A 22 -3.05 -9.71 3.41
C THR A 22 -3.66 -8.35 3.07
N GLU A 23 -4.95 -8.20 3.32
CA GLU A 23 -5.68 -6.94 3.24
C GLU A 23 -5.43 -6.14 4.52
N LEU A 24 -4.78 -4.98 4.38
CA LEU A 24 -4.42 -4.10 5.50
C LEU A 24 -5.58 -3.16 5.83
N VAL A 25 -6.17 -2.55 4.80
CA VAL A 25 -7.36 -1.68 4.91
C VAL A 25 -8.16 -1.76 3.62
N ILE A 26 -9.48 -1.80 3.76
CA ILE A 26 -10.46 -1.56 2.69
C ILE A 26 -11.44 -0.49 3.16
N TRP A 27 -11.91 0.37 2.24
CA TRP A 27 -12.85 1.43 2.60
C TRP A 27 -14.03 1.51 1.61
N PRO A 28 -15.28 1.61 2.09
CA PRO A 28 -15.71 1.61 3.50
C PRO A 28 -15.27 0.35 4.25
N ARG A 29 -15.24 0.40 5.59
CA ARG A 29 -14.71 -0.69 6.43
C ARG A 29 -15.50 -2.00 6.33
N ASP A 30 -16.76 -1.93 5.89
CA ASP A 30 -17.68 -3.04 5.66
C ASP A 30 -17.63 -3.56 4.21
N ALA A 31 -16.88 -2.90 3.33
CA ALA A 31 -16.73 -3.35 1.94
C ALA A 31 -16.06 -4.72 1.86
N VAL A 32 -16.43 -5.47 0.82
CA VAL A 32 -15.86 -6.80 0.54
C VAL A 32 -15.17 -6.75 -0.82
N TYR A 33 -13.90 -7.13 -0.86
CA TYR A 33 -13.09 -7.10 -2.08
C TYR A 33 -13.79 -7.77 -3.29
N GLY A 34 -14.49 -8.88 -3.07
CA GLY A 34 -15.20 -9.62 -4.13
C GLY A 34 -16.35 -8.87 -4.77
N GLN A 35 -16.98 -7.93 -4.07
CA GLN A 35 -18.12 -7.13 -4.57
C GLN A 35 -17.68 -5.97 -5.47
N ARG A 36 -16.39 -5.58 -5.43
CA ARG A 36 -15.82 -4.51 -6.28
C ARG A 36 -16.53 -3.15 -6.11
N ASP A 37 -16.98 -2.83 -4.90
CA ASP A 37 -17.69 -1.59 -4.56
C ASP A 37 -16.90 -0.67 -3.62
N PHE A 38 -15.70 -1.07 -3.22
CA PHE A 38 -14.83 -0.28 -2.33
C PHE A 38 -14.27 0.98 -3.01
N LEU A 39 -13.99 2.01 -2.23
CA LEU A 39 -13.40 3.27 -2.71
C LEU A 39 -11.88 3.17 -2.82
N PHE A 40 -11.22 2.61 -1.80
CA PHE A 40 -9.80 2.26 -1.87
C PHE A 40 -9.50 0.99 -1.08
N ARG A 41 -8.41 0.35 -1.43
CA ARG A 41 -7.90 -0.84 -0.72
C ARG A 41 -6.38 -0.83 -0.69
N VAL A 42 -5.81 -1.13 0.47
CA VAL A 42 -4.38 -1.36 0.64
C VAL A 42 -4.15 -2.81 1.04
N SER A 43 -3.26 -3.49 0.34
CA SER A 43 -2.93 -4.89 0.59
C SER A 43 -1.48 -5.20 0.28
N SER A 44 -0.95 -6.28 0.86
CA SER A 44 0.33 -6.88 0.51
C SER A 44 0.11 -8.33 0.13
N ALA A 45 0.78 -8.80 -0.92
CA ALA A 45 0.70 -10.20 -1.32
C ALA A 45 2.09 -10.82 -1.43
N THR A 46 2.19 -12.08 -0.99
CA THR A 46 3.33 -12.93 -1.33
C THR A 46 2.95 -13.74 -2.57
N VAL A 47 3.74 -13.60 -3.63
CA VAL A 47 3.56 -14.30 -4.90
C VAL A 47 4.65 -15.35 -5.03
N GLU A 48 4.23 -16.61 -5.05
CA GLU A 48 5.12 -17.79 -5.07
C GLU A 48 5.32 -18.39 -6.47
N LEU A 49 4.53 -17.93 -7.45
CA LEU A 49 4.63 -18.35 -8.84
C LEU A 49 5.65 -17.52 -9.62
N GLU A 50 6.35 -18.18 -10.56
CA GLU A 50 7.25 -17.48 -11.51
C GLU A 50 6.49 -16.61 -12.50
N GLU A 51 5.24 -16.95 -12.79
CA GLU A 51 4.34 -16.17 -13.64
C GLU A 51 2.95 -16.12 -13.01
N SER A 52 2.37 -14.95 -13.00
CA SER A 52 1.00 -14.74 -12.53
C SER A 52 0.29 -13.67 -13.37
N THR A 53 -1.02 -13.82 -13.53
CA THR A 53 -1.88 -12.82 -14.16
C THR A 53 -2.67 -12.10 -13.10
N PHE A 54 -2.67 -10.77 -13.14
CA PHE A 54 -3.43 -9.96 -12.20
C PHE A 54 -4.92 -10.01 -12.55
N THR A 55 -5.75 -10.02 -11.52
CA THR A 55 -7.20 -9.86 -11.70
C THR A 55 -7.49 -8.49 -12.32
N ALA A 56 -8.21 -8.48 -13.45
CA ALA A 56 -8.66 -7.25 -14.07
C ALA A 56 -9.68 -6.52 -13.18
N LEU A 57 -9.44 -5.23 -12.97
CA LEU A 57 -10.25 -4.33 -12.16
C LEU A 57 -10.49 -3.03 -12.93
N PRO A 58 -11.37 -3.02 -13.95
CA PRO A 58 -11.51 -1.89 -14.89
C PRO A 58 -11.95 -0.59 -14.20
N ASP A 59 -12.62 -0.68 -13.05
CA ASP A 59 -13.09 0.48 -12.29
C ASP A 59 -12.03 1.07 -11.35
N TYR A 60 -10.78 0.57 -11.39
CA TYR A 60 -9.74 0.98 -10.45
C TYR A 60 -8.47 1.42 -11.13
N HIS A 61 -7.84 2.46 -10.58
CA HIS A 61 -6.41 2.70 -10.75
C HIS A 61 -5.64 1.90 -9.69
N ARG A 62 -4.48 1.38 -10.07
CA ARG A 62 -3.63 0.60 -9.18
C ARG A 62 -2.24 1.21 -9.09
N LEU A 63 -1.70 1.26 -7.87
CA LEU A 63 -0.30 1.57 -7.61
C LEU A 63 0.32 0.36 -6.92
N ILE A 64 1.42 -0.13 -7.44
CA ILE A 64 2.12 -1.31 -6.94
C ILE A 64 3.58 -0.98 -6.67
N ALA A 65 4.14 -1.60 -5.64
CA ALA A 65 5.57 -1.70 -5.41
C ALA A 65 5.89 -3.12 -4.95
N THR A 66 7.09 -3.62 -5.20
CA THR A 66 7.55 -4.82 -4.47
C THR A 66 8.24 -4.39 -3.18
N LEU A 67 8.06 -5.14 -2.12
CA LEU A 67 8.80 -5.02 -0.86
C LEU A 67 10.04 -5.92 -0.90
N GLU A 68 9.87 -7.11 -1.49
CA GLU A 68 10.91 -8.13 -1.69
C GLU A 68 10.79 -8.69 -3.10
N GLY A 69 11.91 -8.99 -3.72
CA GLY A 69 11.98 -9.52 -5.08
C GLY A 69 11.80 -8.46 -6.16
N THR A 70 12.36 -8.74 -7.33
CA THR A 70 12.22 -7.94 -8.55
C THR A 70 11.29 -8.67 -9.50
N ILE A 71 10.32 -7.96 -10.06
CA ILE A 71 9.37 -8.52 -11.03
C ILE A 71 9.44 -7.79 -12.35
N THR A 72 9.00 -8.46 -13.41
CA THR A 72 8.77 -7.83 -14.71
C THR A 72 7.28 -7.82 -14.99
N LEU A 73 6.71 -6.64 -15.17
CA LEU A 73 5.31 -6.44 -15.53
C LEU A 73 5.18 -6.23 -17.04
N ARG A 74 4.12 -6.76 -17.60
CA ARG A 74 3.70 -6.48 -18.98
C ARG A 74 2.21 -6.18 -18.98
N HIS A 75 1.83 -5.02 -19.50
CA HIS A 75 0.45 -4.58 -19.62
C HIS A 75 0.00 -4.67 -21.08
N ASP A 76 -1.14 -5.30 -21.35
CA ASP A 76 -1.80 -5.38 -22.66
C ASP A 76 -0.86 -5.87 -23.78
N GLY A 77 0.03 -6.81 -23.47
CA GLY A 77 1.03 -7.34 -24.40
C GLY A 77 2.14 -6.34 -24.78
N GLY A 78 2.20 -5.18 -24.14
CA GLY A 78 3.18 -4.12 -24.41
C GLY A 78 4.60 -4.43 -23.94
N ALA A 79 5.46 -3.43 -23.94
CA ALA A 79 6.85 -3.55 -23.52
C ALA A 79 6.97 -3.97 -22.05
N PRO A 80 7.92 -4.86 -21.69
CA PRO A 80 8.15 -5.26 -20.33
C PRO A 80 8.72 -4.09 -19.50
N LEU A 81 8.25 -3.97 -18.26
CA LEU A 81 8.73 -3.04 -17.26
C LEU A 81 9.28 -3.82 -16.06
N THR A 82 10.55 -3.61 -15.73
CA THR A 82 11.15 -4.18 -14.52
C THR A 82 10.88 -3.28 -13.32
N LEU A 83 10.36 -3.86 -12.25
CA LEU A 83 10.04 -3.20 -11.00
C LEU A 83 10.94 -3.74 -9.89
N ALA A 84 11.89 -2.93 -9.46
CA ALA A 84 12.77 -3.23 -8.34
C ALA A 84 12.08 -2.94 -6.99
N PRO A 85 12.57 -3.51 -5.88
CA PRO A 85 12.01 -3.26 -4.55
C PRO A 85 11.88 -1.78 -4.23
N TYR A 86 10.71 -1.40 -3.69
CA TYR A 86 10.31 -0.04 -3.31
C TYR A 86 10.17 0.96 -4.46
N GLN A 87 10.28 0.51 -5.69
CA GLN A 87 9.91 1.31 -6.85
C GLN A 87 8.40 1.22 -7.07
N VAL A 88 7.74 2.37 -7.14
CA VAL A 88 6.29 2.44 -7.34
C VAL A 88 5.95 2.56 -8.82
N HIS A 89 5.00 1.76 -9.27
CA HIS A 89 4.43 1.80 -10.61
C HIS A 89 2.91 1.97 -10.56
N ALA A 90 2.37 2.88 -11.36
CA ALA A 90 0.94 3.14 -11.46
C ALA A 90 0.41 2.64 -12.81
N PHE A 91 -0.74 1.97 -12.82
CA PHE A 91 -1.35 1.44 -14.04
C PHE A 91 -2.87 1.36 -13.93
N ASP A 92 -3.51 1.18 -15.08
CA ASP A 92 -4.95 0.94 -15.15
C ASP A 92 -5.27 -0.48 -14.68
N GLY A 93 -6.13 -0.62 -13.69
CA GLY A 93 -6.52 -1.93 -13.18
C GLY A 93 -7.30 -2.78 -14.19
N GLY A 94 -7.82 -2.19 -15.28
CA GLY A 94 -8.45 -2.89 -16.37
C GLY A 94 -7.48 -3.51 -17.39
N SER A 95 -6.20 -3.09 -17.37
CA SER A 95 -5.17 -3.65 -18.25
C SER A 95 -4.94 -5.12 -17.95
N GLU A 96 -4.82 -5.93 -19.00
CA GLU A 96 -4.34 -7.31 -18.90
C GLU A 96 -2.87 -7.27 -18.45
N THR A 97 -2.62 -7.65 -17.21
CA THR A 97 -1.29 -7.54 -16.59
C THR A 97 -0.73 -8.91 -16.25
N VAL A 98 0.42 -9.22 -16.85
CA VAL A 98 1.23 -10.41 -16.52
C VAL A 98 2.42 -9.96 -15.70
N SER A 99 2.70 -10.68 -14.61
CA SER A 99 3.86 -10.50 -13.74
C SER A 99 4.76 -11.73 -13.81
N LEU A 100 6.05 -11.51 -14.04
CA LEU A 100 7.09 -12.53 -14.02
C LEU A 100 8.02 -12.27 -12.84
N GLY A 101 8.25 -13.30 -12.05
CA GLY A 101 9.09 -13.29 -10.86
C GLY A 101 8.29 -13.40 -9.55
N ARG A 102 8.93 -14.00 -8.56
CA ARG A 102 8.38 -14.13 -7.20
C ARG A 102 8.64 -12.87 -6.41
N CYS A 103 7.69 -12.45 -5.62
CA CYS A 103 7.84 -11.23 -4.82
C CYS A 103 6.92 -11.22 -3.60
N ARG A 104 7.17 -10.25 -2.74
CA ARG A 104 6.18 -9.70 -1.83
C ARG A 104 5.84 -8.30 -2.32
N ASP A 105 4.59 -8.08 -2.72
CA ASP A 105 4.14 -6.79 -3.22
C ASP A 105 3.39 -5.96 -2.16
N PHE A 106 3.17 -4.69 -2.49
CA PHE A 106 2.32 -3.75 -1.78
C PHE A 106 1.46 -2.99 -2.80
N ASN A 107 0.15 -3.02 -2.63
CA ASN A 107 -0.81 -2.53 -3.60
C ASN A 107 -1.74 -1.50 -2.99
N LEU A 108 -1.93 -0.37 -3.68
CA LEU A 108 -3.01 0.59 -3.43
C LEU A 108 -3.94 0.58 -4.65
N MET A 109 -5.21 0.30 -4.41
CA MET A 109 -6.28 0.32 -5.42
C MET A 109 -7.21 1.49 -5.12
N LEU A 110 -7.52 2.30 -6.13
CA LEU A 110 -8.31 3.53 -6.04
C LEU A 110 -9.45 3.50 -7.05
N ARG A 111 -10.69 3.67 -6.61
CA ARG A 111 -11.86 3.64 -7.50
C ARG A 111 -11.88 4.87 -8.38
N LYS A 112 -11.91 4.66 -9.70
CA LYS A 112 -11.95 5.73 -10.72
C LYS A 112 -13.15 6.67 -10.50
N GLY A 113 -12.89 7.96 -10.54
CA GLY A 113 -13.94 8.99 -10.36
C GLY A 113 -14.50 9.12 -8.94
N LYS A 114 -13.99 8.32 -7.97
CA LYS A 114 -14.46 8.35 -6.57
C LYS A 114 -13.32 8.54 -5.57
N SER A 115 -12.12 8.11 -5.93
CA SER A 115 -10.94 8.30 -5.10
C SER A 115 -9.69 8.52 -5.95
N VAL A 116 -8.75 9.27 -5.40
CA VAL A 116 -7.40 9.47 -5.94
C VAL A 116 -6.41 9.34 -4.80
N GLY A 117 -5.15 9.08 -5.11
CA GLY A 117 -4.15 8.92 -4.05
C GLY A 117 -2.75 8.69 -4.57
N SER A 118 -1.84 8.44 -3.65
CA SER A 118 -0.43 8.20 -3.91
C SER A 118 0.12 7.06 -3.07
N LEU A 119 1.16 6.44 -3.57
CA LEU A 119 1.95 5.44 -2.86
C LEU A 119 3.41 5.90 -2.90
N THR A 120 4.07 5.95 -1.73
CA THR A 120 5.44 6.44 -1.59
C THR A 120 6.24 5.49 -0.72
N ALA A 121 7.44 5.12 -1.17
CA ALA A 121 8.40 4.40 -0.36
C ALA A 121 9.22 5.39 0.48
N LEU A 122 9.42 5.07 1.75
CA LEU A 122 10.15 5.90 2.71
C LEU A 122 11.20 5.07 3.43
N THR A 123 12.28 5.73 3.83
CA THR A 123 13.31 5.16 4.70
C THR A 123 13.42 6.04 5.94
N ALA A 124 13.19 5.46 7.11
CA ALA A 124 13.47 6.09 8.38
C ALA A 124 14.87 5.72 8.86
N ASP A 125 15.62 6.68 9.32
CA ASP A 125 16.94 6.48 9.91
C ASP A 125 17.02 7.14 11.31
N ALA A 126 18.22 7.24 11.88
CA ALA A 126 18.44 7.82 13.19
C ALA A 126 18.09 9.33 13.27
N LYS A 127 18.03 10.03 12.13
CA LYS A 127 17.61 11.43 12.06
C LYS A 127 16.10 11.49 11.77
N PRO A 128 15.35 12.36 12.48
CA PRO A 128 13.94 12.54 12.19
C PRO A 128 13.69 12.97 10.74
N LEU A 129 12.85 12.22 10.03
CA LEU A 129 12.36 12.54 8.70
C LEU A 129 10.97 13.13 8.81
N SER A 130 10.77 14.37 8.38
CA SER A 130 9.46 14.99 8.27
C SER A 130 8.80 14.62 6.94
N VAL A 131 7.63 13.99 7.00
CA VAL A 131 6.88 13.53 5.84
C VAL A 131 5.56 14.29 5.79
N PRO A 132 5.39 15.24 4.85
CA PRO A 132 4.13 15.96 4.71
C PRO A 132 3.03 15.02 4.22
N LEU A 133 1.84 15.16 4.79
CA LEU A 133 0.63 14.60 4.20
C LEU A 133 0.03 15.64 3.25
N ASP A 134 -0.54 15.18 2.15
CA ASP A 134 -1.27 16.05 1.23
C ASP A 134 -2.49 16.66 1.96
N GLN A 135 -2.71 17.97 1.83
CA GLN A 135 -3.75 18.71 2.57
C GLN A 135 -5.18 18.18 2.36
N ALA A 136 -5.45 17.55 1.22
CA ALA A 136 -6.74 16.95 0.92
C ALA A 136 -6.80 15.44 1.25
N THR A 137 -5.77 14.89 1.92
CA THR A 137 -5.76 13.47 2.30
C THR A 137 -6.89 13.18 3.29
N ALA A 138 -7.79 12.27 2.90
CA ALA A 138 -8.83 11.79 3.80
C ALA A 138 -8.35 10.60 4.64
N PHE A 139 -7.43 9.81 4.08
CA PHE A 139 -6.87 8.61 4.72
C PHE A 139 -5.39 8.47 4.40
N ALA A 140 -4.61 8.07 5.39
CA ALA A 140 -3.21 7.68 5.20
C ALA A 140 -2.93 6.38 5.93
N LEU A 141 -2.23 5.46 5.27
CA LEU A 141 -1.71 4.24 5.88
C LEU A 141 -0.19 4.24 5.74
N LEU A 142 0.50 4.23 6.86
CA LEU A 142 1.95 4.04 6.91
C LEU A 142 2.23 2.62 7.38
N PHE A 143 2.77 1.79 6.49
CA PHE A 143 3.11 0.38 6.74
C PHE A 143 4.62 0.23 6.92
N CYS A 144 5.05 -0.39 8.01
CA CYS A 144 6.43 -0.76 8.25
C CYS A 144 6.73 -2.09 7.57
N ALA A 145 7.44 -2.05 6.44
CA ALA A 145 7.78 -3.26 5.69
C ALA A 145 8.95 -4.01 6.33
N GLU A 146 9.97 -3.26 6.80
CA GLU A 146 11.17 -3.81 7.43
C GLU A 146 11.62 -2.93 8.60
N GLY A 147 12.23 -3.56 9.63
CA GLY A 147 12.84 -2.88 10.75
C GLY A 147 11.84 -2.37 11.78
N ARG A 148 12.15 -1.24 12.38
CA ARG A 148 11.31 -0.57 13.38
C ARG A 148 11.54 0.93 13.38
N CYS A 149 10.50 1.70 13.66
CA CYS A 149 10.60 3.15 13.83
C CYS A 149 9.57 3.68 14.83
N THR A 150 9.80 4.90 15.25
CA THR A 150 8.81 5.72 15.96
C THR A 150 8.21 6.71 14.96
N VAL A 151 6.90 6.77 14.92
CA VAL A 151 6.11 7.70 14.13
C VAL A 151 5.47 8.69 15.09
N THR A 152 5.77 9.97 14.96
CA THR A 152 5.10 11.02 15.73
C THR A 152 4.06 11.71 14.87
N VAL A 153 2.83 11.75 15.37
CA VAL A 153 1.67 12.41 14.76
C VAL A 153 1.05 13.34 15.77
N ASP A 154 0.98 14.62 15.47
CA ASP A 154 0.41 15.64 16.37
C ASP A 154 0.94 15.55 17.82
N GLY A 155 2.27 15.39 17.95
CA GLY A 155 2.96 15.26 19.23
C GLY A 155 2.85 13.91 19.93
N VAL A 156 2.05 12.96 19.40
CA VAL A 156 1.90 11.61 19.98
C VAL A 156 2.80 10.63 19.23
N ALA A 157 3.60 9.86 19.97
CA ALA A 157 4.54 8.88 19.42
C ALA A 157 3.93 7.48 19.38
N TYR A 158 4.08 6.81 18.24
CA TYR A 158 3.64 5.44 17.96
C TYR A 158 4.84 4.60 17.51
N GLY A 159 5.11 3.51 18.22
CA GLY A 159 6.09 2.52 17.75
C GLY A 159 5.51 1.64 16.66
N LEU A 160 6.22 1.46 15.55
CA LEU A 160 5.92 0.50 14.50
C LEU A 160 7.07 -0.46 14.31
N SER A 161 6.75 -1.74 14.19
CA SER A 161 7.67 -2.82 13.81
C SER A 161 7.24 -3.42 12.46
N SER A 162 8.14 -4.19 11.85
CA SER A 162 7.85 -4.88 10.58
C SER A 162 6.51 -5.63 10.62
N GLY A 163 5.68 -5.43 9.60
CA GLY A 163 4.35 -6.00 9.47
C GLY A 163 3.22 -5.20 10.12
N GLU A 164 3.53 -4.12 10.85
CA GLU A 164 2.53 -3.25 11.47
C GLU A 164 2.28 -1.99 10.65
N SER A 165 1.13 -1.37 10.85
CA SER A 165 0.80 -0.09 10.21
C SER A 165 0.15 0.91 11.16
N LEU A 166 0.25 2.18 10.79
CA LEU A 166 -0.47 3.28 11.40
C LEU A 166 -1.50 3.79 10.39
N PHE A 167 -2.78 3.68 10.72
CA PHE A 167 -3.87 4.16 9.89
C PHE A 167 -4.44 5.45 10.44
N LEU A 168 -4.48 6.49 9.61
CA LEU A 168 -4.97 7.81 9.94
C LEU A 168 -6.25 8.09 9.14
N GLU A 169 -7.32 8.47 9.82
CA GLU A 169 -8.58 8.92 9.23
C GLU A 169 -8.72 10.42 9.48
N ALA A 170 -9.05 11.17 8.43
CA ALA A 170 -9.11 12.63 8.43
C ALA A 170 -7.86 13.27 9.07
N PRO A 171 -6.64 12.93 8.58
CA PRO A 171 -5.43 13.54 9.13
C PRO A 171 -5.50 15.05 8.94
N ALA A 172 -5.14 15.77 10.01
CA ALA A 172 -4.86 17.20 9.89
C ALA A 172 -3.64 17.39 8.97
N ALA A 173 -3.45 18.60 8.44
CA ALA A 173 -2.29 18.94 7.63
C ALA A 173 -0.98 18.99 8.47
N CYS A 174 -0.81 18.08 9.41
CA CYS A 174 0.41 17.96 10.22
C CYS A 174 1.33 16.90 9.59
N PRO A 175 2.64 17.18 9.47
CA PRO A 175 3.56 16.19 8.96
C PRO A 175 3.72 15.02 9.94
N LEU A 176 3.96 13.83 9.40
CA LEU A 176 4.47 12.71 10.20
C LEU A 176 5.96 12.94 10.45
N SER A 177 6.43 12.65 11.66
CA SER A 177 7.87 12.59 11.96
C SER A 177 8.26 11.14 12.16
N LEU A 178 9.21 10.65 11.35
CA LEU A 178 9.69 9.26 11.37
C LEU A 178 11.12 9.22 11.89
N GLN A 179 11.41 8.34 12.84
CA GLN A 179 12.76 8.13 13.35
C GLN A 179 12.98 6.67 13.71
N GLY A 180 14.11 6.08 13.30
CA GLY A 180 14.44 4.69 13.64
C GLY A 180 15.34 4.05 12.60
N ALA A 181 15.10 2.76 12.29
CA ALA A 181 15.76 2.03 11.22
C ALA A 181 14.70 1.16 10.54
N ALA A 182 14.03 1.69 9.53
CA ALA A 182 12.90 1.05 8.87
C ALA A 182 12.76 1.44 7.41
N ARG A 183 12.20 0.52 6.61
CA ARG A 183 11.64 0.79 5.28
C ARG A 183 10.13 0.75 5.36
N LEU A 184 9.48 1.75 4.78
CA LEU A 184 8.04 1.94 4.94
C LEU A 184 7.38 2.24 3.60
N MET A 185 6.08 1.94 3.54
CA MET A 185 5.20 2.37 2.45
C MET A 185 4.13 3.29 3.02
N LEU A 186 4.00 4.47 2.43
CA LEU A 186 2.93 5.42 2.73
C LEU A 186 1.91 5.43 1.60
N ALA A 187 0.72 4.95 1.88
CA ALA A 187 -0.44 5.07 1.00
C ALA A 187 -1.33 6.22 1.48
N GLN A 188 -1.67 7.14 0.59
CA GLN A 188 -2.60 8.24 0.87
C GLN A 188 -3.80 8.14 -0.07
N ALA A 189 -4.99 8.38 0.43
CA ALA A 189 -6.22 8.41 -0.36
C ALA A 189 -7.06 9.64 -0.05
N LYS A 190 -7.63 10.22 -1.10
CA LYS A 190 -8.64 11.29 -1.08
C LYS A 190 -9.91 10.71 -1.65
N ILE A 191 -11.05 11.05 -1.05
CA ILE A 191 -12.37 10.73 -1.56
C ILE A 191 -12.91 11.95 -2.31
N ALA A 192 -13.40 11.72 -3.52
CA ALA A 192 -13.99 12.77 -4.38
C ALA A 192 -15.41 13.14 -3.92
#